data_283c76c52a197691cf3c283508326d67
#
_entry.id   283c76c52a197691cf3c283508326d67
#
_cell.length_a   1.000
_cell.length_b   1.000
_cell.length_c   1.000
_cell.angle_alpha   90.00
_cell.angle_beta   90.00
_cell.angle_gamma   90.00
#
_symmetry.space_group_name_H-M   'P 1'
#
loop_
_entity.id
_entity.type
_entity.pdbx_description
1 polymer ?
#
loop_
_entity_poly.entity_id
_entity_poly.type
_entity_poly.pdbx_seq_one_letter_code
_entity_poly.pdbx_strand_id
1 'polypeptide(L)'
;MFASFLSKKTTSTRPPYSLPGCAALSLSAFLCLSVAPLCATAETTAAKPVAAQTDATKTAAPTFEGAAALLPPDSLTHHTETFAGHKIAYTAHAGTLVLRDNAGKPTARVFYVAYTQDGADPAKRPISFFFNGGPGAATAYLHLGAAGPTVLSFPTGNPTDGANAKLAPNPDSWLPQTDMVFLDAPGTGWSIPVDEKTADKTFYGVKQDASAFAKAIQLWANTNKRLASPRYLVGESYGGIRSIEVADALAQQQNLMVNGIVMISPALDMLLLDTANSPLASALLLPSFEASRLALQHKLSPDTAAHQLDEAYHYALGPYLSTLANTPPTGEDAKAFYTDVATHSGLPLDVITKERGAPQPFAHDVRSRDGRLYTLYDGTLSIADPFPEGVDNGDSPDPTLSGFGRAYGSAFEHYAADSLNFHTDLSYNLLSMKVNAAWDFKGNGEPVARQIPVLRRLLALNPTLRIFIANGYYDLACPFASSRWVAEHIPVGRNRIGLHLYPGGHMLYTRTDSRAALARDVQAFLSP
;
A
#
# COMPACT_ATOMS: atom_id res chain seq x y z
N MET A 1 8.27 11.64 -5.36
CA MET A 1 7.70 10.40 -5.93
C MET A 1 6.45 10.69 -6.76
N PHE A 2 5.38 11.21 -6.18
CA PHE A 2 4.19 11.64 -6.91
C PHE A 2 4.44 12.85 -7.84
N ALA A 3 5.38 13.74 -7.53
CA ALA A 3 5.71 14.92 -8.36
C ALA A 3 6.16 14.58 -9.79
N SER A 4 6.83 13.46 -10.01
CA SER A 4 7.25 13.01 -11.35
C SER A 4 6.07 12.63 -12.25
N PHE A 5 4.94 12.23 -11.68
CA PHE A 5 3.73 11.91 -12.43
C PHE A 5 3.01 13.18 -12.92
N LEU A 6 2.96 14.22 -12.10
CA LEU A 6 2.23 15.45 -12.38
C LEU A 6 2.99 16.42 -13.30
N SER A 7 4.31 16.27 -13.48
CA SER A 7 5.14 17.20 -14.28
C SER A 7 5.28 16.83 -15.77
N LYS A 8 4.78 15.69 -16.23
CA LYS A 8 4.79 15.33 -17.66
C LYS A 8 3.72 16.15 -18.41
N LYS A 9 4.09 17.32 -18.92
CA LYS A 9 3.27 18.09 -19.85
C LYS A 9 2.95 17.24 -21.09
N THR A 10 1.69 16.84 -21.24
CA THR A 10 1.17 16.26 -22.46
C THR A 10 1.01 17.36 -23.52
N THR A 11 1.89 17.41 -24.48
CA THR A 11 1.65 18.12 -25.74
C THR A 11 0.66 17.29 -26.55
N SER A 12 -0.63 17.56 -26.40
CA SER A 12 -1.70 16.96 -27.19
C SER A 12 -2.09 17.90 -28.33
N THR A 13 -1.72 17.55 -29.54
CA THR A 13 -2.34 18.08 -30.77
C THR A 13 -3.65 17.32 -30.98
N ARG A 14 -4.78 18.00 -30.89
CA ARG A 14 -6.12 17.45 -31.19
C ARG A 14 -6.34 17.40 -32.69
N PRO A 15 -6.83 16.30 -33.28
CA PRO A 15 -7.54 16.32 -34.57
C PRO A 15 -9.04 16.57 -34.35
N PRO A 16 -9.77 17.09 -35.39
CA PRO A 16 -11.15 17.53 -35.24
C PRO A 16 -12.17 16.38 -35.25
N TYR A 17 -13.24 16.56 -34.51
CA TYR A 17 -14.37 15.65 -34.41
C TYR A 17 -15.09 15.43 -35.74
N SER A 18 -15.36 14.15 -36.09
CA SER A 18 -16.43 13.75 -37.00
C SER A 18 -17.33 12.73 -36.29
N LEU A 19 -18.61 13.03 -36.27
CA LEU A 19 -19.68 12.15 -35.79
C LEU A 19 -19.98 11.06 -36.82
N PRO A 20 -20.28 9.83 -36.40
CA PRO A 20 -21.10 8.95 -37.22
C PRO A 20 -22.40 8.56 -36.55
N GLY A 21 -23.39 8.42 -37.46
CA GLY A 21 -24.79 8.21 -37.21
C GLY A 21 -25.20 6.84 -36.69
N CYS A 22 -26.46 6.79 -36.34
CA CYS A 22 -27.26 5.67 -35.88
C CYS A 22 -27.28 4.48 -36.85
N ALA A 23 -27.19 3.26 -36.31
CA ALA A 23 -27.70 2.07 -37.01
C ALA A 23 -28.24 1.03 -35.97
N ALA A 24 -29.52 0.86 -36.10
CA ALA A 24 -30.42 -0.30 -36.02
C ALA A 24 -30.10 -1.51 -35.11
N LEU A 25 -31.10 -1.78 -34.29
CA LEU A 25 -31.39 -3.03 -33.55
C LEU A 25 -31.57 -4.22 -34.53
N SER A 26 -31.05 -5.38 -34.15
CA SER A 26 -31.54 -6.67 -34.62
C SER A 26 -31.84 -7.60 -33.43
N LEU A 27 -33.07 -8.00 -33.37
CA LEU A 27 -33.68 -9.01 -32.50
C LEU A 27 -33.21 -10.40 -32.92
N SER A 28 -32.75 -11.26 -32.02
CA SER A 28 -32.57 -12.70 -32.28
C SER A 28 -33.31 -13.51 -31.26
N ALA A 29 -34.13 -14.42 -31.77
CA ALA A 29 -35.12 -15.22 -31.11
C ALA A 29 -34.53 -16.36 -30.27
N PHE A 30 -35.16 -16.64 -29.13
CA PHE A 30 -34.96 -17.83 -28.30
C PHE A 30 -35.57 -19.06 -28.99
N LEU A 31 -34.78 -20.12 -29.09
CA LEU A 31 -35.24 -21.47 -29.44
C LEU A 31 -35.15 -22.34 -28.20
N CYS A 32 -36.32 -22.73 -27.66
CA CYS A 32 -36.45 -23.74 -26.61
C CYS A 32 -36.31 -25.13 -27.20
N LEU A 33 -35.31 -25.90 -26.76
CA LEU A 33 -35.27 -27.36 -26.97
C LEU A 33 -35.59 -28.07 -25.65
N SER A 34 -36.70 -28.75 -25.64
CA SER A 34 -37.13 -29.70 -24.62
C SER A 34 -36.37 -31.03 -24.76
N VAL A 35 -35.69 -31.47 -23.68
CA VAL A 35 -35.04 -32.78 -23.61
C VAL A 35 -35.79 -33.62 -22.56
N ALA A 36 -36.33 -34.75 -22.99
CA ALA A 36 -36.98 -35.77 -22.15
C ALA A 36 -35.89 -36.66 -21.47
N PRO A 37 -36.16 -37.19 -20.26
CA PRO A 37 -35.21 -38.04 -19.56
C PRO A 37 -35.27 -39.50 -20.06
N LEU A 38 -34.11 -40.03 -20.45
CA LEU A 38 -33.90 -41.45 -20.65
C LEU A 38 -33.36 -42.07 -19.35
N CYS A 39 -34.13 -42.97 -18.74
CA CYS A 39 -33.64 -43.85 -17.69
C CYS A 39 -32.76 -44.94 -18.30
N ALA A 40 -31.48 -44.97 -17.93
CA ALA A 40 -30.60 -46.11 -18.19
C ALA A 40 -30.19 -46.75 -16.86
N THR A 41 -30.54 -48.03 -16.71
CA THR A 41 -30.10 -48.85 -15.59
C THR A 41 -28.63 -49.20 -15.75
N ALA A 42 -27.79 -48.87 -14.78
CA ALA A 42 -26.36 -49.22 -14.76
C ALA A 42 -26.16 -50.54 -14.00
N GLU A 43 -25.68 -51.54 -14.71
CA GLU A 43 -25.09 -52.75 -14.11
C GLU A 43 -23.73 -52.45 -13.50
N THR A 44 -23.58 -52.79 -12.23
CA THR A 44 -22.30 -52.67 -11.48
C THR A 44 -21.36 -53.84 -11.85
N THR A 45 -20.38 -53.59 -12.67
CA THR A 45 -19.19 -54.46 -12.79
C THR A 45 -18.05 -53.93 -11.89
N ALA A 46 -17.65 -54.77 -10.96
CA ALA A 46 -16.53 -54.51 -10.06
C ALA A 46 -15.19 -54.44 -10.84
N ALA A 47 -14.60 -53.29 -10.89
CA ALA A 47 -13.25 -53.07 -11.47
C ALA A 47 -12.18 -53.43 -10.43
N LYS A 48 -11.23 -54.31 -10.82
CA LYS A 48 -10.00 -54.61 -10.10
C LYS A 48 -9.16 -53.35 -9.92
N PRO A 49 -8.45 -53.20 -8.79
CA PRO A 49 -7.57 -52.03 -8.60
C PRO A 49 -6.37 -52.11 -9.57
N VAL A 50 -6.28 -51.14 -10.45
CA VAL A 50 -5.07 -50.88 -11.25
C VAL A 50 -4.07 -50.22 -10.30
N ALA A 51 -2.90 -50.84 -10.12
CA ALA A 51 -1.79 -50.23 -9.39
C ALA A 51 -1.39 -48.94 -10.09
N ALA A 52 -1.55 -47.82 -9.40
CA ALA A 52 -1.07 -46.52 -9.87
C ALA A 52 0.46 -46.53 -9.92
N GLN A 53 1.04 -46.59 -11.08
CA GLN A 53 2.43 -46.23 -11.30
C GLN A 53 2.55 -44.71 -11.09
N THR A 54 3.08 -44.35 -9.93
CA THR A 54 3.50 -42.96 -9.66
C THR A 54 4.87 -42.73 -10.30
N ASP A 55 4.91 -42.54 -11.60
CA ASP A 55 5.98 -41.80 -12.25
C ASP A 55 5.69 -40.30 -12.10
N ALA A 56 5.97 -39.79 -10.89
CA ALA A 56 6.15 -38.37 -10.72
C ALA A 56 7.45 -37.97 -11.44
N THR A 57 7.33 -37.60 -12.70
CA THR A 57 8.37 -36.86 -13.39
C THR A 57 8.63 -35.59 -12.55
N LYS A 58 9.69 -35.62 -11.72
CA LYS A 58 10.24 -34.42 -11.08
C LYS A 58 10.63 -33.48 -12.20
N THR A 59 9.76 -32.52 -12.50
CA THR A 59 10.10 -31.41 -13.38
C THR A 59 11.36 -30.78 -12.81
N ALA A 60 12.46 -30.79 -13.56
CA ALA A 60 13.72 -30.20 -13.13
C ALA A 60 13.48 -28.76 -12.67
N ALA A 61 14.10 -28.38 -11.57
CA ALA A 61 14.01 -27.00 -11.10
C ALA A 61 14.47 -26.06 -12.21
N PRO A 62 13.76 -24.94 -12.43
CA PRO A 62 14.13 -23.99 -13.48
C PRO A 62 15.55 -23.46 -13.20
N THR A 63 16.40 -23.43 -14.21
CA THR A 63 17.68 -22.73 -14.16
C THR A 63 17.43 -21.23 -14.43
N PHE A 64 18.07 -20.39 -13.64
CA PHE A 64 18.01 -18.93 -13.79
C PHE A 64 19.38 -18.41 -14.20
N GLU A 65 19.40 -17.24 -14.85
CA GLU A 65 20.60 -16.53 -15.26
C GLU A 65 20.63 -15.13 -14.62
N GLY A 66 21.77 -14.47 -14.66
CA GLY A 66 21.97 -13.13 -14.12
C GLY A 66 21.62 -13.00 -12.64
N ALA A 67 21.04 -11.87 -12.24
CA ALA A 67 20.69 -11.60 -10.85
C ALA A 67 19.74 -12.64 -10.23
N ALA A 68 18.82 -13.20 -11.03
CA ALA A 68 17.91 -14.23 -10.54
C ALA A 68 18.63 -15.53 -10.13
N ALA A 69 19.81 -15.81 -10.68
CA ALA A 69 20.62 -16.97 -10.30
C ALA A 69 21.35 -16.78 -8.96
N LEU A 70 21.57 -15.56 -8.51
CA LEU A 70 22.26 -15.23 -7.26
C LEU A 70 21.38 -15.39 -6.01
N LEU A 71 20.08 -15.56 -6.18
CA LEU A 71 19.18 -15.82 -5.05
C LEU A 71 19.40 -17.24 -4.53
N PRO A 72 19.62 -17.41 -3.21
CA PRO A 72 19.88 -18.72 -2.63
C PRO A 72 18.63 -19.62 -2.65
N PRO A 73 18.77 -20.90 -2.27
CA PRO A 73 17.65 -21.74 -1.88
C PRO A 73 16.88 -21.14 -0.71
N ASP A 74 15.62 -21.55 -0.57
CA ASP A 74 14.77 -21.15 0.54
C ASP A 74 15.40 -21.58 1.88
N SER A 75 15.27 -20.73 2.89
CA SER A 75 15.75 -20.96 4.26
C SER A 75 14.59 -21.08 5.23
N LEU A 76 14.69 -22.04 6.15
CA LEU A 76 13.76 -22.26 7.26
C LEU A 76 14.51 -22.11 8.58
N THR A 77 14.03 -21.24 9.46
CA THR A 77 14.56 -21.04 10.80
C THR A 77 13.45 -21.14 11.84
N HIS A 78 13.78 -21.64 13.04
CA HIS A 78 12.82 -21.82 14.13
C HIS A 78 13.12 -20.84 15.25
N HIS A 79 12.10 -20.17 15.73
CA HIS A 79 12.21 -19.11 16.72
C HIS A 79 11.20 -19.32 17.84
N THR A 80 11.49 -18.68 18.97
CA THR A 80 10.56 -18.62 20.10
C THR A 80 10.70 -17.27 20.76
N GLU A 81 9.62 -16.50 20.76
CA GLU A 81 9.56 -15.15 21.31
C GLU A 81 8.39 -14.99 22.28
N THR A 82 8.46 -13.95 23.12
CA THR A 82 7.38 -13.64 24.05
C THR A 82 6.69 -12.37 23.61
N PHE A 83 5.40 -12.48 23.26
CA PHE A 83 4.53 -11.36 22.88
C PHE A 83 3.44 -11.18 23.93
N ALA A 84 3.31 -9.99 24.50
CA ALA A 84 2.33 -9.69 25.54
C ALA A 84 2.28 -10.72 26.69
N GLY A 85 3.43 -11.26 27.08
CA GLY A 85 3.56 -12.27 28.13
C GLY A 85 3.32 -13.72 27.69
N HIS A 86 2.96 -13.97 26.44
CA HIS A 86 2.74 -15.31 25.87
C HIS A 86 3.92 -15.75 25.02
N LYS A 87 4.49 -16.93 25.35
CA LYS A 87 5.57 -17.53 24.58
C LYS A 87 5.01 -18.21 23.32
N ILE A 88 5.49 -17.79 22.15
CA ILE A 88 5.06 -18.31 20.84
C ILE A 88 6.28 -18.89 20.13
N ALA A 89 6.19 -20.19 19.78
CA ALA A 89 7.13 -20.83 18.85
C ALA A 89 6.60 -20.63 17.42
N TYR A 90 7.51 -20.29 16.50
CA TYR A 90 7.16 -20.08 15.10
C TYR A 90 8.31 -20.45 14.17
N THR A 91 7.95 -20.77 12.95
CA THR A 91 8.88 -20.99 11.84
C THR A 91 8.91 -19.76 10.94
N ALA A 92 10.12 -19.27 10.67
CA ALA A 92 10.36 -18.25 9.66
C ALA A 92 10.87 -18.92 8.37
N HIS A 93 10.27 -18.56 7.25
CA HIS A 93 10.62 -19.08 5.91
C HIS A 93 10.96 -17.88 5.00
N ALA A 94 12.23 -17.74 4.67
CA ALA A 94 12.71 -16.79 3.65
C ALA A 94 12.97 -17.54 2.35
N GLY A 95 12.35 -17.08 1.25
CA GLY A 95 12.43 -17.83 0.00
C GLY A 95 11.89 -17.09 -1.21
N THR A 96 11.75 -17.82 -2.33
CA THR A 96 11.24 -17.23 -3.57
C THR A 96 10.15 -18.07 -4.23
N LEU A 97 9.14 -17.38 -4.77
CA LEU A 97 8.10 -17.96 -5.62
C LEU A 97 8.44 -17.71 -7.10
N VAL A 98 8.34 -18.72 -7.93
CA VAL A 98 8.57 -18.59 -9.37
C VAL A 98 7.25 -18.29 -10.06
N LEU A 99 7.07 -17.05 -10.52
CA LEU A 99 5.97 -16.70 -11.41
C LEU A 99 6.25 -17.21 -12.82
N ARG A 100 5.20 -17.65 -13.51
CA ARG A 100 5.27 -18.16 -14.88
C ARG A 100 4.18 -17.55 -15.73
N ASP A 101 4.47 -17.39 -17.01
CA ASP A 101 3.48 -17.06 -18.04
C ASP A 101 2.57 -18.26 -18.38
N ASN A 102 1.64 -18.06 -19.30
CA ASN A 102 0.71 -19.12 -19.74
C ASN A 102 1.38 -20.27 -20.49
N ALA A 103 2.60 -20.08 -20.99
CA ALA A 103 3.42 -21.12 -21.61
C ALA A 103 4.27 -21.89 -20.59
N GLY A 104 4.18 -21.53 -19.30
CA GLY A 104 4.97 -22.14 -18.23
C GLY A 104 6.38 -21.58 -18.09
N LYS A 105 6.78 -20.56 -18.88
CA LYS A 105 8.09 -19.94 -18.82
C LYS A 105 8.18 -19.05 -17.56
N PRO A 106 9.29 -19.16 -16.77
CA PRO A 106 9.53 -18.27 -15.64
C PRO A 106 9.57 -16.81 -16.06
N THR A 107 8.88 -15.92 -15.30
CA THR A 107 8.83 -14.48 -15.54
C THR A 107 9.42 -13.65 -14.40
N ALA A 108 9.34 -14.14 -13.16
CA ALA A 108 9.99 -13.53 -12.01
C ALA A 108 10.29 -14.57 -10.91
N ARG A 109 11.28 -14.28 -10.06
CA ARG A 109 11.43 -14.83 -8.72
C ARG A 109 10.95 -13.79 -7.72
N VAL A 110 9.82 -14.05 -7.05
CA VAL A 110 9.22 -13.14 -6.06
C VAL A 110 9.70 -13.55 -4.68
N PHE A 111 10.50 -12.71 -4.05
CA PHE A 111 11.01 -12.92 -2.69
C PHE A 111 9.90 -12.73 -1.66
N TYR A 112 9.92 -13.57 -0.64
CA TYR A 112 9.04 -13.47 0.51
C TYR A 112 9.72 -13.87 1.80
N VAL A 113 9.18 -13.36 2.91
CA VAL A 113 9.43 -13.88 4.26
C VAL A 113 8.09 -14.23 4.89
N ALA A 114 7.93 -15.46 5.34
CA ALA A 114 6.73 -15.92 6.02
C ALA A 114 7.03 -16.30 7.47
N TYR A 115 6.13 -15.94 8.38
CA TYR A 115 6.15 -16.36 9.79
C TYR A 115 4.89 -17.14 10.08
N THR A 116 5.05 -18.39 10.50
CA THR A 116 3.93 -19.29 10.81
C THR A 116 4.07 -19.81 12.22
N GLN A 117 3.03 -19.67 13.04
CA GLN A 117 3.01 -20.19 14.40
C GLN A 117 2.99 -21.72 14.38
N ASP A 118 3.91 -22.32 15.10
CA ASP A 118 4.02 -23.77 15.20
C ASP A 118 2.82 -24.38 15.94
N GLY A 119 2.33 -25.52 15.42
CA GLY A 119 1.23 -26.27 16.03
C GLY A 119 -0.17 -25.65 15.88
N ALA A 120 -0.29 -24.49 15.22
CA ALA A 120 -1.59 -23.87 14.97
C ALA A 120 -2.37 -24.62 13.86
N ASP A 121 -3.72 -24.64 13.97
CA ASP A 121 -4.58 -25.19 12.93
C ASP A 121 -4.63 -24.26 11.70
N PRO A 122 -4.09 -24.67 10.55
CA PRO A 122 -4.01 -23.83 9.37
C PRO A 122 -5.39 -23.41 8.84
N ALA A 123 -6.43 -24.19 9.07
CA ALA A 123 -7.79 -23.87 8.59
C ALA A 123 -8.46 -22.75 9.40
N LYS A 124 -8.07 -22.59 10.67
CA LYS A 124 -8.66 -21.60 11.58
C LYS A 124 -7.81 -20.35 11.74
N ARG A 125 -6.48 -20.53 11.69
CA ARG A 125 -5.56 -19.42 11.92
C ARG A 125 -5.53 -18.48 10.72
N PRO A 126 -5.75 -17.17 10.92
CA PRO A 126 -5.66 -16.17 9.85
C PRO A 126 -4.26 -16.15 9.22
N ILE A 127 -4.22 -15.74 7.94
CA ILE A 127 -2.98 -15.42 7.25
C ILE A 127 -3.10 -14.04 6.61
N SER A 128 -2.10 -13.19 6.84
CA SER A 128 -2.01 -11.84 6.32
C SER A 128 -0.86 -11.72 5.33
N PHE A 129 -1.13 -11.18 4.14
CA PHE A 129 -0.15 -10.91 3.10
C PHE A 129 0.16 -9.41 3.07
N PHE A 130 1.43 -9.09 3.27
CA PHE A 130 1.92 -7.72 3.43
C PHE A 130 2.67 -7.24 2.19
N PHE A 131 2.47 -5.98 1.84
CA PHE A 131 3.22 -5.30 0.79
C PHE A 131 3.21 -3.77 1.00
N ASN A 132 4.35 -3.14 0.76
CA ASN A 132 4.45 -1.69 0.73
C ASN A 132 3.98 -1.13 -0.61
N GLY A 133 4.01 0.18 -0.74
CA GLY A 133 3.56 0.92 -1.90
C GLY A 133 4.70 1.43 -2.79
N GLY A 134 4.88 2.71 -2.80
CA GLY A 134 5.77 3.45 -3.69
C GLY A 134 5.00 4.07 -4.86
N PRO A 135 4.72 3.41 -6.00
CA PRO A 135 5.19 2.05 -6.38
C PRO A 135 6.72 1.95 -6.41
N GLY A 136 7.23 0.74 -6.20
CA GLY A 136 8.66 0.47 -6.18
C GLY A 136 9.27 0.28 -4.79
N ALA A 137 8.48 0.34 -3.71
CA ALA A 137 8.95 0.04 -2.36
C ALA A 137 8.85 -1.47 -2.07
N ALA A 138 9.92 -2.00 -1.47
CA ALA A 138 9.97 -3.34 -0.90
C ALA A 138 9.30 -3.38 0.49
N THR A 139 9.00 -4.58 0.98
CA THR A 139 8.14 -4.78 2.16
C THR A 139 8.84 -4.53 3.50
N ALA A 140 10.15 -4.27 3.50
CA ALA A 140 10.94 -4.08 4.72
C ALA A 140 10.39 -2.98 5.66
N TYR A 141 9.71 -1.96 5.13
CA TYR A 141 9.09 -0.91 5.94
C TYR A 141 8.00 -1.46 6.87
N LEU A 142 7.02 -2.20 6.35
CA LEU A 142 5.98 -2.84 7.17
C LEU A 142 6.55 -3.99 8.00
N HIS A 143 7.52 -4.73 7.44
CA HIS A 143 8.13 -5.87 8.08
C HIS A 143 8.86 -5.47 9.37
N LEU A 144 9.83 -4.56 9.26
CA LEU A 144 10.65 -4.11 10.39
C LEU A 144 10.12 -2.84 11.07
N GLY A 145 9.05 -2.26 10.57
CA GLY A 145 8.46 -1.05 11.18
C GLY A 145 7.19 -1.29 11.95
N ALA A 146 6.33 -2.20 11.48
CA ALA A 146 4.99 -2.37 12.03
C ALA A 146 4.74 -3.77 12.60
N ALA A 147 4.76 -4.83 11.76
CA ALA A 147 4.08 -6.09 12.06
C ALA A 147 5.00 -7.26 12.39
N GLY A 148 6.24 -7.29 11.88
CA GLY A 148 7.16 -8.42 12.05
C GLY A 148 7.56 -8.67 13.49
N PRO A 149 8.16 -9.84 13.78
CA PRO A 149 8.61 -10.17 15.13
C PRO A 149 9.78 -9.31 15.62
N THR A 150 10.50 -8.70 14.69
CA THR A 150 11.60 -7.77 14.95
C THR A 150 11.25 -6.40 14.41
N VAL A 151 11.64 -5.34 15.10
CA VAL A 151 11.38 -3.94 14.73
C VAL A 151 12.68 -3.16 14.66
N LEU A 152 12.76 -2.22 13.70
CA LEU A 152 13.80 -1.21 13.65
C LEU A 152 13.47 -0.10 14.67
N SER A 153 14.28 -0.02 15.72
CA SER A 153 14.13 0.93 16.81
C SER A 153 15.09 2.11 16.63
N PHE A 154 14.61 3.31 16.91
CA PHE A 154 15.40 4.54 16.87
C PHE A 154 15.71 4.98 18.32
N PRO A 155 16.99 5.13 18.71
CA PRO A 155 17.41 5.31 20.11
C PRO A 155 16.78 6.50 20.83
N THR A 156 16.46 7.56 20.10
CA THR A 156 15.85 8.77 20.65
C THR A 156 14.32 8.74 20.65
N GLY A 157 13.69 7.63 20.18
CA GLY A 157 12.27 7.61 19.88
C GLY A 157 11.88 8.51 18.70
N ASN A 158 12.83 9.20 18.11
CA ASN A 158 12.68 10.06 16.95
C ASN A 158 13.39 9.40 15.74
N PRO A 159 12.69 9.15 14.62
CA PRO A 159 13.28 8.47 13.47
C PRO A 159 14.27 9.33 12.65
N THR A 160 14.66 10.53 13.09
CA THR A 160 15.61 11.37 12.35
C THR A 160 17.05 10.85 12.34
N ASP A 161 17.40 9.94 13.25
CA ASP A 161 18.74 9.34 13.34
C ASP A 161 18.74 7.89 12.81
N GLY A 162 18.70 7.73 11.51
CA GLY A 162 18.74 6.41 10.87
C GLY A 162 20.07 5.67 11.02
N ALA A 163 21.18 6.38 11.22
CA ALA A 163 22.51 5.78 11.35
C ALA A 163 22.68 4.98 12.66
N ASN A 164 21.94 5.36 13.70
CA ASN A 164 21.96 4.69 15.01
C ASN A 164 20.76 3.77 15.25
N ALA A 165 19.93 3.54 14.24
CA ALA A 165 18.81 2.61 14.33
C ALA A 165 19.28 1.17 14.60
N LYS A 166 18.54 0.44 15.45
CA LYS A 166 18.89 -0.93 15.87
C LYS A 166 17.69 -1.85 15.77
N LEU A 167 17.97 -3.11 15.38
CA LEU A 167 16.98 -4.17 15.45
C LEU A 167 16.72 -4.54 16.92
N ALA A 168 15.45 -4.72 17.26
CA ALA A 168 15.00 -5.13 18.58
C ALA A 168 13.77 -6.05 18.46
N PRO A 169 13.48 -6.91 19.44
CA PRO A 169 12.20 -7.63 19.49
C PRO A 169 11.02 -6.66 19.41
N ASN A 170 10.01 -7.00 18.62
CA ASN A 170 8.82 -6.17 18.45
C ASN A 170 7.71 -6.59 19.44
N PRO A 171 7.45 -5.83 20.53
CA PRO A 171 6.38 -6.17 21.47
C PRO A 171 4.98 -6.04 20.82
N ASP A 172 4.88 -5.29 19.73
CA ASP A 172 3.65 -4.97 19.01
C ASP A 172 3.49 -5.83 17.75
N SER A 173 4.22 -6.96 17.64
CA SER A 173 4.12 -7.86 16.49
C SER A 173 2.71 -8.42 16.32
N TRP A 174 2.30 -8.58 15.06
CA TRP A 174 1.00 -9.16 14.74
C TRP A 174 0.99 -10.70 14.73
N LEU A 175 2.14 -11.33 14.96
CA LEU A 175 2.26 -12.78 14.96
C LEU A 175 1.33 -13.49 15.97
N PRO A 176 0.99 -12.95 17.15
CA PRO A 176 -0.01 -13.59 18.02
C PRO A 176 -1.39 -13.79 17.37
N GLN A 177 -1.78 -12.93 16.44
CA GLN A 177 -3.11 -12.91 15.84
C GLN A 177 -3.21 -13.57 14.47
N THR A 178 -2.13 -13.51 13.68
CA THR A 178 -2.12 -13.97 12.29
C THR A 178 -0.75 -14.51 11.92
N ASP A 179 -0.72 -15.51 11.05
CA ASP A 179 0.51 -15.79 10.31
C ASP A 179 0.74 -14.69 9.29
N MET A 180 1.98 -14.42 8.94
CA MET A 180 2.35 -13.28 8.11
C MET A 180 3.19 -13.72 6.92
N VAL A 181 2.93 -13.13 5.75
CA VAL A 181 3.76 -13.30 4.55
C VAL A 181 4.05 -11.91 3.98
N PHE A 182 5.30 -11.51 4.05
CA PHE A 182 5.80 -10.26 3.48
C PHE A 182 6.31 -10.54 2.07
N LEU A 183 5.75 -9.86 1.07
CA LEU A 183 6.03 -10.09 -0.36
C LEU A 183 6.64 -8.83 -0.98
N ASP A 184 7.81 -8.94 -1.59
CA ASP A 184 8.38 -7.87 -2.40
C ASP A 184 7.78 -7.88 -3.80
N ALA A 185 7.41 -6.71 -4.32
CA ALA A 185 6.94 -6.58 -5.71
C ALA A 185 8.09 -6.88 -6.70
N PRO A 186 7.82 -7.48 -7.87
CA PRO A 186 8.83 -7.65 -8.90
C PRO A 186 9.60 -6.35 -9.20
N GLY A 187 10.94 -6.41 -9.15
CA GLY A 187 11.82 -5.24 -9.32
C GLY A 187 12.11 -4.47 -8.04
N THR A 188 11.66 -4.95 -6.87
CA THR A 188 11.94 -4.38 -5.55
C THR A 188 12.52 -5.43 -4.61
N GLY A 189 13.15 -5.00 -3.54
CA GLY A 189 13.78 -5.90 -2.59
C GLY A 189 14.70 -6.90 -3.29
N TRP A 190 14.44 -8.17 -3.05
CA TRP A 190 15.09 -9.28 -3.77
C TRP A 190 14.15 -9.99 -4.75
N SER A 191 13.05 -9.35 -5.14
CA SER A 191 12.17 -9.86 -6.20
C SER A 191 12.70 -9.49 -7.57
N ILE A 192 13.14 -10.48 -8.35
CA ILE A 192 13.86 -10.29 -9.60
C ILE A 192 13.00 -10.71 -10.80
N PRO A 193 12.65 -9.78 -11.72
CA PRO A 193 12.13 -10.14 -13.03
C PRO A 193 13.18 -10.94 -13.82
N VAL A 194 12.76 -12.02 -14.50
CA VAL A 194 13.68 -12.85 -15.30
C VAL A 194 14.16 -12.12 -16.56
N ASP A 195 13.29 -11.29 -17.13
CA ASP A 195 13.61 -10.47 -18.30
C ASP A 195 13.39 -8.99 -17.96
N GLU A 196 14.47 -8.30 -17.71
CA GLU A 196 14.50 -6.86 -17.41
C GLU A 196 13.97 -5.97 -18.55
N LYS A 197 14.06 -6.44 -19.81
CA LYS A 197 13.63 -5.67 -20.99
C LYS A 197 12.12 -5.59 -21.14
N THR A 198 11.41 -6.53 -20.57
CA THR A 198 9.95 -6.61 -20.62
C THR A 198 9.29 -6.42 -19.26
N ALA A 199 10.08 -6.21 -18.21
CA ALA A 199 9.60 -6.10 -16.82
C ALA A 199 8.57 -4.97 -16.64
N ASP A 200 8.79 -3.82 -17.32
CA ASP A 200 7.88 -2.67 -17.32
C ASP A 200 6.47 -3.04 -17.82
N LYS A 201 6.38 -3.78 -18.90
CA LYS A 201 5.10 -4.21 -19.48
C LYS A 201 4.46 -5.36 -18.70
N THR A 202 5.30 -6.19 -18.04
CA THR A 202 4.84 -7.40 -17.37
C THR A 202 4.39 -7.15 -15.93
N PHE A 203 5.02 -6.18 -15.22
CA PHE A 203 4.84 -6.00 -13.79
C PHE A 203 4.56 -4.56 -13.35
N TYR A 204 5.05 -3.52 -14.10
CA TYR A 204 5.06 -2.14 -13.58
C TYR A 204 3.81 -1.37 -14.00
N GLY A 205 2.67 -1.83 -13.55
CA GLY A 205 1.38 -1.18 -13.75
C GLY A 205 0.32 -1.76 -12.84
N VAL A 206 -0.77 -1.02 -12.65
CA VAL A 206 -1.80 -1.31 -11.64
C VAL A 206 -2.35 -2.75 -11.76
N LYS A 207 -2.69 -3.20 -12.96
CA LYS A 207 -3.27 -4.53 -13.19
C LYS A 207 -2.24 -5.64 -13.25
N GLN A 208 -1.09 -5.36 -13.84
CA GLN A 208 0.03 -6.29 -13.94
C GLN A 208 0.57 -6.65 -12.57
N ASP A 209 0.79 -5.64 -11.74
CA ASP A 209 1.21 -5.77 -10.34
C ASP A 209 0.20 -6.61 -9.52
N ALA A 210 -1.09 -6.26 -9.61
CA ALA A 210 -2.14 -6.99 -8.91
C ALA A 210 -2.22 -8.47 -9.34
N SER A 211 -2.08 -8.75 -10.63
CA SER A 211 -2.07 -10.13 -11.15
C SER A 211 -0.86 -10.92 -10.67
N ALA A 212 0.32 -10.27 -10.59
CA ALA A 212 1.54 -10.89 -10.08
C ALA A 212 1.40 -11.25 -8.60
N PHE A 213 0.90 -10.32 -7.76
CA PHE A 213 0.64 -10.58 -6.35
C PHE A 213 -0.43 -11.64 -6.14
N ALA A 214 -1.55 -11.58 -6.87
CA ALA A 214 -2.61 -12.58 -6.76
C ALA A 214 -2.08 -14.00 -7.07
N LYS A 215 -1.22 -14.12 -8.10
CA LYS A 215 -0.58 -15.39 -8.44
C LYS A 215 0.42 -15.83 -7.38
N ALA A 216 1.25 -14.92 -6.85
CA ALA A 216 2.20 -15.22 -5.78
C ALA A 216 1.48 -15.69 -4.51
N ILE A 217 0.41 -15.01 -4.09
CA ILE A 217 -0.41 -15.39 -2.93
C ILE A 217 -1.04 -16.77 -3.13
N GLN A 218 -1.61 -17.04 -4.30
CA GLN A 218 -2.20 -18.34 -4.60
C GLN A 218 -1.17 -19.47 -4.57
N LEU A 219 0.02 -19.26 -5.17
CA LEU A 219 1.11 -20.23 -5.15
C LEU A 219 1.58 -20.51 -3.72
N TRP A 220 1.83 -19.46 -2.93
CA TRP A 220 2.24 -19.60 -1.54
C TRP A 220 1.19 -20.35 -0.71
N ALA A 221 -0.08 -19.94 -0.80
CA ALA A 221 -1.18 -20.55 -0.05
C ALA A 221 -1.38 -22.03 -0.42
N ASN A 222 -1.25 -22.38 -1.70
CA ASN A 222 -1.35 -23.76 -2.17
C ASN A 222 -0.20 -24.63 -1.66
N THR A 223 1.05 -24.16 -1.83
CA THR A 223 2.27 -24.88 -1.42
C THR A 223 2.29 -25.13 0.09
N ASN A 224 1.84 -24.15 0.88
CA ASN A 224 1.83 -24.23 2.34
C ASN A 224 0.50 -24.74 2.93
N LYS A 225 -0.42 -25.28 2.10
CA LYS A 225 -1.71 -25.85 2.51
C LYS A 225 -2.59 -24.84 3.27
N ARG A 226 -2.56 -23.56 2.86
CA ARG A 226 -3.26 -22.44 3.50
C ARG A 226 -4.46 -21.93 2.67
N LEU A 227 -4.93 -22.70 1.69
CA LEU A 227 -6.09 -22.30 0.87
C LEU A 227 -7.40 -22.19 1.67
N ALA A 228 -7.51 -22.92 2.79
CA ALA A 228 -8.67 -22.84 3.69
C ALA A 228 -8.57 -21.76 4.77
N SER A 229 -7.38 -21.16 4.96
CA SER A 229 -7.18 -20.12 6.00
C SER A 229 -7.98 -18.87 5.72
N PRO A 230 -8.55 -18.21 6.76
CA PRO A 230 -9.01 -16.83 6.65
C PRO A 230 -7.84 -15.94 6.19
N ARG A 231 -8.04 -15.16 5.13
CA ARG A 231 -6.95 -14.39 4.53
C ARG A 231 -7.23 -12.90 4.50
N TYR A 232 -6.15 -12.15 4.80
CA TYR A 232 -6.15 -10.72 4.87
C TYR A 232 -5.03 -10.15 3.98
N LEU A 233 -5.28 -8.97 3.42
CA LEU A 233 -4.27 -8.19 2.71
C LEU A 233 -3.89 -6.99 3.57
N VAL A 234 -2.61 -6.66 3.61
CA VAL A 234 -2.09 -5.52 4.37
C VAL A 234 -1.22 -4.68 3.46
N GLY A 235 -1.64 -3.46 3.18
CA GLY A 235 -0.96 -2.56 2.25
C GLY A 235 -0.73 -1.17 2.81
N GLU A 236 0.44 -0.59 2.54
CA GLU A 236 0.78 0.79 2.91
C GLU A 236 0.94 1.66 1.68
N SER A 237 0.47 2.92 1.75
CA SER A 237 0.65 3.91 0.69
C SER A 237 -0.04 3.50 -0.62
N TYR A 238 0.68 3.44 -1.75
CA TYR A 238 0.19 2.79 -2.98
C TYR A 238 -0.29 1.35 -2.72
N GLY A 239 0.17 0.70 -1.64
CA GLY A 239 -0.35 -0.58 -1.16
C GLY A 239 -1.84 -0.57 -0.85
N GLY A 240 -2.48 0.57 -0.64
CA GLY A 240 -3.94 0.70 -0.58
C GLY A 240 -4.59 0.39 -1.92
N ILE A 241 -4.15 1.04 -3.00
CA ILE A 241 -4.54 0.72 -4.39
C ILE A 241 -4.25 -0.75 -4.69
N ARG A 242 -3.03 -1.22 -4.39
CA ARG A 242 -2.61 -2.61 -4.58
C ARG A 242 -3.53 -3.59 -3.85
N SER A 243 -3.86 -3.35 -2.58
CA SER A 243 -4.73 -4.24 -1.79
C SER A 243 -6.09 -4.45 -2.43
N ILE A 244 -6.70 -3.38 -2.91
CA ILE A 244 -8.03 -3.42 -3.56
C ILE A 244 -7.93 -4.20 -4.89
N GLU A 245 -6.91 -3.90 -5.70
CA GLU A 245 -6.70 -4.57 -6.99
C GLU A 245 -6.29 -6.03 -6.86
N VAL A 246 -5.46 -6.37 -5.85
CA VAL A 246 -5.08 -7.75 -5.54
C VAL A 246 -6.28 -8.54 -5.06
N ALA A 247 -7.17 -7.95 -4.24
CA ALA A 247 -8.41 -8.61 -3.81
C ALA A 247 -9.32 -8.93 -5.01
N ASP A 248 -9.45 -8.00 -5.96
CA ASP A 248 -10.19 -8.22 -7.20
C ASP A 248 -9.52 -9.29 -8.08
N ALA A 249 -8.21 -9.24 -8.26
CA ALA A 249 -7.45 -10.21 -9.04
C ALA A 249 -7.48 -11.62 -8.42
N LEU A 250 -7.39 -11.74 -7.09
CA LEU A 250 -7.56 -13.01 -6.38
C LEU A 250 -8.92 -13.63 -6.67
N ALA A 251 -9.99 -12.83 -6.58
CA ALA A 251 -11.35 -13.30 -6.85
C ALA A 251 -11.54 -13.69 -8.32
N GLN A 252 -11.11 -12.85 -9.27
CA GLN A 252 -11.38 -13.03 -10.70
C GLN A 252 -10.45 -14.04 -11.38
N GLN A 253 -9.18 -14.11 -10.95
CA GLN A 253 -8.15 -14.88 -11.65
C GLN A 253 -7.74 -16.14 -10.89
N GLN A 254 -7.88 -16.15 -9.55
CA GLN A 254 -7.42 -17.25 -8.71
C GLN A 254 -8.57 -17.95 -7.95
N ASN A 255 -9.81 -17.49 -8.09
CA ASN A 255 -10.99 -17.99 -7.36
C ASN A 255 -10.82 -17.97 -5.83
N LEU A 256 -10.09 -16.98 -5.31
CA LEU A 256 -9.81 -16.81 -3.90
C LEU A 256 -10.43 -15.51 -3.38
N MET A 257 -11.26 -15.61 -2.35
CA MET A 257 -11.84 -14.44 -1.67
C MET A 257 -10.98 -14.07 -0.46
N VAL A 258 -10.97 -12.77 -0.10
CA VAL A 258 -10.32 -12.26 1.12
C VAL A 258 -11.34 -11.93 2.19
N ASN A 259 -10.98 -12.11 3.46
CA ASN A 259 -11.83 -11.84 4.62
C ASN A 259 -11.76 -10.37 5.05
N GLY A 260 -10.61 -9.74 4.82
CA GLY A 260 -10.43 -8.32 5.14
C GLY A 260 -9.21 -7.69 4.49
N ILE A 261 -9.19 -6.37 4.50
CA ILE A 261 -8.08 -5.57 4.00
C ILE A 261 -7.71 -4.57 5.11
N VAL A 262 -6.43 -4.53 5.48
CA VAL A 262 -5.83 -3.51 6.35
C VAL A 262 -5.01 -2.58 5.47
N MET A 263 -5.31 -1.30 5.54
CA MET A 263 -4.61 -0.27 4.77
C MET A 263 -3.99 0.75 5.72
N ILE A 264 -2.70 1.00 5.57
CA ILE A 264 -1.95 1.96 6.39
C ILE A 264 -1.58 3.12 5.50
N SER A 265 -2.00 4.33 5.87
CA SER A 265 -1.75 5.56 5.11
C SER A 265 -2.01 5.40 3.59
N PRO A 266 -3.20 4.90 3.18
CA PRO A 266 -3.38 4.43 1.82
C PRO A 266 -3.61 5.55 0.81
N ALA A 267 -3.03 5.38 -0.39
CA ALA A 267 -3.58 5.96 -1.61
C ALA A 267 -4.78 5.10 -2.05
N LEU A 268 -5.95 5.71 -2.25
CA LEU A 268 -7.18 5.02 -2.65
C LEU A 268 -7.69 5.45 -4.03
N ASP A 269 -7.44 6.70 -4.40
CA ASP A 269 -7.77 7.26 -5.71
C ASP A 269 -6.75 8.36 -6.01
N MET A 270 -6.02 8.24 -7.11
CA MET A 270 -4.97 9.19 -7.45
C MET A 270 -5.49 10.61 -7.71
N LEU A 271 -6.78 10.76 -8.08
CA LEU A 271 -7.38 12.08 -8.25
C LEU A 271 -7.59 12.82 -6.93
N LEU A 272 -7.69 12.10 -5.81
CA LEU A 272 -7.81 12.71 -4.47
C LEU A 272 -6.45 13.17 -3.91
N LEU A 273 -5.37 12.90 -4.63
CA LEU A 273 -4.01 13.31 -4.29
C LEU A 273 -3.44 14.33 -5.30
N ASP A 274 -4.18 14.63 -6.38
CA ASP A 274 -3.78 15.58 -7.43
C ASP A 274 -4.16 17.01 -7.06
N THR A 275 -3.43 17.60 -6.11
CA THR A 275 -3.69 18.96 -5.62
C THR A 275 -3.45 20.04 -6.68
N ALA A 276 -2.66 19.74 -7.72
CA ALA A 276 -2.40 20.68 -8.80
C ALA A 276 -3.61 20.90 -9.72
N ASN A 277 -4.51 19.91 -9.83
CA ASN A 277 -5.61 19.93 -10.78
C ASN A 277 -7.00 19.76 -10.13
N SER A 278 -7.06 19.49 -8.82
CA SER A 278 -8.31 19.19 -8.12
C SER A 278 -8.49 20.04 -6.86
N PRO A 279 -9.47 20.98 -6.84
CA PRO A 279 -9.85 21.70 -5.62
C PRO A 279 -10.21 20.76 -4.46
N LEU A 280 -10.83 19.60 -4.76
CA LEU A 280 -11.15 18.61 -3.75
C LEU A 280 -9.88 18.00 -3.13
N ALA A 281 -8.88 17.70 -3.93
CA ALA A 281 -7.61 17.16 -3.40
C ALA A 281 -6.91 18.18 -2.49
N SER A 282 -6.89 19.46 -2.87
CA SER A 282 -6.38 20.54 -2.01
C SER A 282 -7.17 20.66 -0.72
N ALA A 283 -8.50 20.52 -0.77
CA ALA A 283 -9.35 20.56 0.41
C ALA A 283 -9.07 19.35 1.34
N LEU A 284 -8.87 18.16 0.79
CA LEU A 284 -8.57 16.97 1.57
C LEU A 284 -7.15 16.97 2.16
N LEU A 285 -6.24 17.78 1.64
CA LEU A 285 -4.90 17.95 2.19
C LEU A 285 -4.85 18.90 3.40
N LEU A 286 -5.67 19.95 3.40
CA LEU A 286 -5.62 21.02 4.40
C LEU A 286 -5.73 20.53 5.86
N PRO A 287 -6.59 19.55 6.22
CA PRO A 287 -6.68 19.04 7.60
C PRO A 287 -5.37 18.43 8.13
N SER A 288 -4.55 17.80 7.26
CA SER A 288 -3.24 17.29 7.68
C SER A 288 -2.20 18.40 7.92
N PHE A 289 -2.26 19.50 7.15
CA PHE A 289 -1.48 20.70 7.46
C PHE A 289 -1.89 21.29 8.81
N GLU A 290 -3.18 21.43 9.06
CA GLU A 290 -3.69 21.97 10.34
C GLU A 290 -3.30 21.09 11.52
N ALA A 291 -3.44 19.78 11.39
CA ALA A 291 -3.00 18.83 12.42
C ALA A 291 -1.49 18.96 12.70
N SER A 292 -0.68 19.09 11.66
CA SER A 292 0.77 19.30 11.79
C SER A 292 1.10 20.61 12.51
N ARG A 293 0.44 21.71 12.15
CA ARG A 293 0.58 23.01 12.81
C ARG A 293 0.20 22.95 14.30
N LEU A 294 -0.95 22.36 14.60
CA LEU A 294 -1.41 22.22 15.99
C LEU A 294 -0.44 21.37 16.82
N ALA A 295 0.09 20.30 16.25
CA ALA A 295 1.08 19.45 16.93
C ALA A 295 2.39 20.18 17.19
N LEU A 296 2.92 20.92 16.21
CA LEU A 296 4.14 21.74 16.35
C LEU A 296 3.97 22.86 17.39
N GLN A 297 2.74 23.35 17.59
CA GLN A 297 2.40 24.33 18.62
C GLN A 297 2.01 23.70 19.97
N HIS A 298 2.11 22.38 20.13
CA HIS A 298 1.68 21.63 21.31
C HIS A 298 0.20 21.86 21.69
N LYS A 299 -0.66 22.09 20.68
CA LYS A 299 -2.11 22.34 20.84
C LYS A 299 -2.98 21.14 20.45
N LEU A 300 -2.40 20.06 19.93
CA LEU A 300 -3.10 18.82 19.62
C LEU A 300 -2.80 17.79 20.71
N SER A 301 -3.80 17.45 21.49
CA SER A 301 -3.71 16.41 22.52
C SER A 301 -4.64 15.25 22.19
N PRO A 302 -4.45 14.05 22.77
CA PRO A 302 -5.36 12.92 22.55
C PRO A 302 -6.82 13.25 22.85
N ASP A 303 -7.08 14.07 23.86
CA ASP A 303 -8.44 14.44 24.28
C ASP A 303 -9.13 15.43 23.33
N THR A 304 -8.36 16.24 22.59
CA THR A 304 -8.88 17.28 21.69
C THR A 304 -8.78 16.90 20.22
N ALA A 305 -7.93 15.95 19.87
CA ALA A 305 -7.61 15.63 18.48
C ALA A 305 -8.86 15.27 17.66
N ALA A 306 -9.73 14.41 18.18
CA ALA A 306 -10.91 13.98 17.44
C ALA A 306 -11.80 15.16 17.02
N HIS A 307 -12.04 16.10 17.95
CA HIS A 307 -12.84 17.30 17.69
C HIS A 307 -12.14 18.26 16.72
N GLN A 308 -10.86 18.58 16.98
CA GLN A 308 -10.10 19.50 16.15
C GLN A 308 -9.91 19.01 14.72
N LEU A 309 -9.68 17.71 14.52
CA LEU A 309 -9.57 17.12 13.18
C LEU A 309 -10.92 17.09 12.45
N ASP A 310 -12.02 16.94 13.18
CA ASP A 310 -13.38 17.02 12.64
C ASP A 310 -13.71 18.45 12.18
N GLU A 311 -13.40 19.45 12.99
CA GLU A 311 -13.55 20.88 12.63
C GLU A 311 -12.72 21.23 11.39
N ALA A 312 -11.44 20.80 11.34
CA ALA A 312 -10.56 21.01 10.20
C ALA A 312 -11.13 20.37 8.93
N TYR A 313 -11.68 19.16 9.02
CA TYR A 313 -12.31 18.47 7.89
C TYR A 313 -13.55 19.22 7.38
N HIS A 314 -14.42 19.68 8.27
CA HIS A 314 -15.62 20.42 7.89
C HIS A 314 -15.29 21.78 7.31
N TYR A 315 -14.31 22.51 7.86
CA TYR A 315 -13.82 23.75 7.26
C TYR A 315 -13.29 23.49 5.85
N ALA A 316 -12.47 22.47 5.67
CA ALA A 316 -11.85 22.14 4.39
C ALA A 316 -12.87 21.78 3.31
N LEU A 317 -13.88 20.97 3.63
CA LEU A 317 -14.92 20.59 2.65
C LEU A 317 -16.06 21.60 2.51
N GLY A 318 -16.16 22.55 3.41
CA GLY A 318 -17.16 23.62 3.39
C GLY A 318 -16.60 24.92 2.80
N PRO A 319 -16.25 25.93 3.61
CA PRO A 319 -15.82 27.25 3.16
C PRO A 319 -14.62 27.21 2.20
N TYR A 320 -13.58 26.42 2.56
CA TYR A 320 -12.35 26.37 1.78
C TYR A 320 -12.57 25.77 0.37
N LEU A 321 -13.18 24.59 0.28
CA LEU A 321 -13.50 23.97 -1.02
C LEU A 321 -14.43 24.85 -1.86
N SER A 322 -15.43 25.47 -1.23
CA SER A 322 -16.35 26.38 -1.92
C SER A 322 -15.61 27.55 -2.56
N THR A 323 -14.65 28.15 -1.85
CA THR A 323 -13.85 29.26 -2.38
C THR A 323 -12.95 28.80 -3.54
N LEU A 324 -12.30 27.65 -3.42
CA LEU A 324 -11.46 27.10 -4.49
C LEU A 324 -12.23 26.70 -5.75
N ALA A 325 -13.49 26.26 -5.60
CA ALA A 325 -14.34 25.78 -6.70
C ALA A 325 -15.11 26.89 -7.42
N ASN A 326 -15.23 28.08 -6.82
CA ASN A 326 -15.94 29.23 -7.40
C ASN A 326 -14.98 30.21 -8.09
N THR A 327 -15.51 31.36 -8.53
CA THR A 327 -14.71 32.45 -9.09
C THR A 327 -13.66 32.88 -8.04
N PRO A 328 -12.38 32.92 -8.42
CA PRO A 328 -11.33 33.31 -7.49
C PRO A 328 -11.59 34.68 -6.86
N PRO A 329 -11.45 34.85 -5.55
CA PRO A 329 -11.63 36.14 -4.90
C PRO A 329 -10.55 37.13 -5.35
N THR A 330 -10.85 38.41 -5.29
CA THR A 330 -9.95 39.52 -5.69
C THR A 330 -9.88 40.58 -4.59
N GLY A 331 -8.86 41.45 -4.61
CA GLY A 331 -8.72 42.55 -3.65
C GLY A 331 -8.67 42.11 -2.20
N GLU A 332 -9.45 42.73 -1.35
CA GLU A 332 -9.48 42.43 0.10
C GLU A 332 -10.06 41.05 0.39
N ASP A 333 -10.99 40.53 -0.42
CA ASP A 333 -11.55 39.19 -0.27
C ASP A 333 -10.48 38.10 -0.51
N ALA A 334 -9.61 38.31 -1.50
CA ALA A 334 -8.48 37.40 -1.75
C ALA A 334 -7.48 37.42 -0.60
N LYS A 335 -7.18 38.61 -0.04
CA LYS A 335 -6.29 38.75 1.09
C LYS A 335 -6.87 38.09 2.35
N ALA A 336 -8.16 38.25 2.60
CA ALA A 336 -8.86 37.58 3.71
C ALA A 336 -8.79 36.06 3.56
N PHE A 337 -9.10 35.54 2.37
CA PHE A 337 -9.04 34.11 2.08
C PHE A 337 -7.62 33.52 2.28
N TYR A 338 -6.59 34.19 1.74
CA TYR A 338 -5.21 33.70 1.89
C TYR A 338 -4.72 33.75 3.35
N THR A 339 -5.14 34.77 4.10
CA THR A 339 -4.84 34.87 5.53
C THR A 339 -5.49 33.77 6.34
N ASP A 340 -6.72 33.41 5.99
CA ASP A 340 -7.46 32.31 6.61
C ASP A 340 -6.79 30.96 6.33
N VAL A 341 -6.44 30.68 5.07
CA VAL A 341 -5.69 29.47 4.71
C VAL A 341 -4.31 29.41 5.38
N ALA A 342 -3.59 30.52 5.47
CA ALA A 342 -2.32 30.60 6.19
C ALA A 342 -2.50 30.27 7.68
N THR A 343 -3.59 30.73 8.28
CA THR A 343 -3.93 30.43 9.68
C THR A 343 -4.20 28.93 9.90
N HIS A 344 -4.94 28.29 9.02
CA HIS A 344 -5.23 26.86 9.10
C HIS A 344 -4.01 25.98 8.76
N SER A 345 -3.32 26.28 7.68
CA SER A 345 -2.17 25.47 7.22
C SER A 345 -0.91 25.67 8.07
N GLY A 346 -0.74 26.84 8.71
CA GLY A 346 0.51 27.22 9.36
C GLY A 346 1.64 27.57 8.39
N LEU A 347 1.32 27.76 7.11
CA LEU A 347 2.26 28.20 6.09
C LEU A 347 2.36 29.72 6.03
N PRO A 348 3.50 30.29 5.62
CA PRO A 348 3.66 31.73 5.43
C PRO A 348 2.64 32.29 4.43
N LEU A 349 2.14 33.51 4.70
CA LEU A 349 1.11 34.17 3.86
C LEU A 349 1.58 34.39 2.41
N ASP A 350 2.83 34.70 2.20
CA ASP A 350 3.44 34.88 0.88
C ASP A 350 3.46 33.57 0.08
N VAL A 351 3.76 32.44 0.74
CA VAL A 351 3.68 31.09 0.16
C VAL A 351 2.23 30.77 -0.23
N ILE A 352 1.25 30.99 0.67
CA ILE A 352 -0.15 30.77 0.36
C ILE A 352 -0.63 31.67 -0.78
N THR A 353 -0.18 32.93 -0.83
CA THR A 353 -0.52 33.87 -1.91
C THR A 353 0.05 33.41 -3.25
N LYS A 354 1.31 32.96 -3.26
CA LYS A 354 1.98 32.39 -4.45
C LYS A 354 1.26 31.14 -4.96
N GLU A 355 0.86 30.26 -4.07
CA GLU A 355 0.12 29.02 -4.35
C GLU A 355 -1.40 29.27 -4.53
N ARG A 356 -1.84 30.54 -4.53
CA ARG A 356 -3.25 30.96 -4.76
C ARG A 356 -4.25 30.28 -3.81
N GLY A 357 -3.83 30.04 -2.56
CA GLY A 357 -4.63 29.38 -1.55
C GLY A 357 -4.66 27.85 -1.62
N ALA A 358 -3.95 27.23 -2.58
CA ALA A 358 -3.90 25.77 -2.75
C ALA A 358 -2.45 25.26 -2.68
N PRO A 359 -1.85 25.18 -1.48
CA PRO A 359 -0.43 24.83 -1.33
C PRO A 359 -0.14 23.43 -1.84
N GLN A 360 0.93 23.33 -2.66
CA GLN A 360 1.37 22.06 -3.24
C GLN A 360 2.35 21.37 -2.29
N PRO A 361 2.07 20.16 -1.78
CA PRO A 361 2.86 19.53 -0.71
C PRO A 361 4.28 19.17 -1.15
N PHE A 362 4.54 19.10 -2.46
CA PHE A 362 5.86 18.81 -3.03
C PHE A 362 6.72 20.06 -3.26
N ALA A 363 6.10 21.25 -3.27
CA ALA A 363 6.83 22.48 -3.53
C ALA A 363 7.81 22.78 -2.39
N HIS A 364 9.04 23.17 -2.74
CA HIS A 364 10.08 23.49 -1.76
C HIS A 364 9.60 24.58 -0.81
N ASP A 365 9.05 25.68 -1.33
CA ASP A 365 8.58 26.82 -0.53
C ASP A 365 7.50 26.43 0.50
N VAL A 366 6.70 25.39 0.19
CA VAL A 366 5.69 24.85 1.12
C VAL A 366 6.35 24.02 2.23
N ARG A 367 7.46 23.34 1.91
CA ARG A 367 8.19 22.47 2.84
C ARG A 367 9.28 23.20 3.62
N SER A 368 9.88 24.25 3.05
CA SER A 368 10.95 25.02 3.69
C SER A 368 10.37 26.15 4.54
N ARG A 369 10.63 26.12 5.85
CA ARG A 369 10.16 27.11 6.83
C ARG A 369 11.18 27.31 7.94
N ASP A 370 11.48 28.55 8.27
CA ASP A 370 12.36 28.91 9.39
C ASP A 370 13.72 28.19 9.34
N GLY A 371 14.32 28.08 8.13
CA GLY A 371 15.60 27.38 7.92
C GLY A 371 15.50 25.86 8.10
N ARG A 372 14.32 25.29 8.08
CA ARG A 372 14.07 23.86 8.19
C ARG A 372 13.28 23.35 6.99
N LEU A 373 13.63 22.14 6.53
CA LEU A 373 12.94 21.42 5.48
C LEU A 373 12.10 20.29 6.08
N TYR A 374 10.79 20.39 5.93
CA TYR A 374 9.82 19.39 6.42
C TYR A 374 9.60 18.28 5.41
N THR A 375 9.36 17.07 5.89
CA THR A 375 8.97 15.95 5.02
C THR A 375 7.49 15.99 4.69
N LEU A 376 7.14 15.58 3.49
CA LEU A 376 5.73 15.39 3.12
C LEU A 376 5.11 14.14 3.77
N TYR A 377 5.96 13.24 4.27
CA TYR A 377 5.50 12.00 4.92
C TYR A 377 5.16 12.18 6.41
N ASP A 378 5.58 13.28 7.04
CA ASP A 378 5.14 13.68 8.37
C ASP A 378 5.38 15.19 8.54
N GLY A 379 4.33 15.99 8.47
CA GLY A 379 4.41 17.45 8.55
C GLY A 379 4.98 18.00 9.86
N THR A 380 5.30 17.14 10.83
CA THR A 380 5.98 17.51 12.08
C THR A 380 7.47 17.17 12.11
N LEU A 381 7.96 16.40 11.13
CA LEU A 381 9.36 16.01 11.03
C LEU A 381 10.11 16.91 10.04
N SER A 382 11.28 17.38 10.44
CA SER A 382 12.11 18.27 9.61
C SER A 382 13.60 18.08 9.89
N ILE A 383 14.42 18.46 8.92
CA ILE A 383 15.87 18.62 9.05
C ILE A 383 16.24 20.11 8.88
N ALA A 384 17.50 20.48 9.11
CA ALA A 384 18.00 21.77 8.63
C ALA A 384 17.84 21.83 7.10
N ASP A 385 17.35 22.96 6.59
CA ASP A 385 17.24 23.11 5.13
C ASP A 385 18.63 23.18 4.51
N PRO A 386 18.99 22.28 3.60
CA PRO A 386 20.29 22.34 2.94
C PRO A 386 20.42 23.52 1.94
N PHE A 387 19.30 24.16 1.56
CA PHE A 387 19.23 25.26 0.60
C PHE A 387 18.33 26.40 1.10
N PRO A 388 18.67 27.03 2.27
CA PRO A 388 17.80 28.02 2.91
C PRO A 388 17.67 29.32 2.10
N GLU A 389 18.55 29.58 1.13
CA GLU A 389 18.52 30.73 0.24
C GLU A 389 17.50 30.60 -0.90
N GLY A 390 16.85 29.46 -1.03
CA GLY A 390 15.55 29.39 -1.72
C GLY A 390 15.53 29.02 -3.19
N VAL A 391 16.48 28.27 -3.73
CA VAL A 391 16.29 27.68 -5.07
C VAL A 391 16.43 26.17 -5.01
N ASP A 392 15.30 25.47 -5.03
CA ASP A 392 15.27 24.03 -5.23
C ASP A 392 15.55 23.71 -6.71
N ASN A 393 16.75 23.16 -6.97
CA ASN A 393 17.13 22.62 -8.28
C ASN A 393 16.68 21.15 -8.47
N GLY A 394 15.74 20.66 -7.62
CA GLY A 394 15.35 19.26 -7.56
C GLY A 394 16.24 18.40 -6.68
N ASP A 395 17.22 19.01 -5.98
CA ASP A 395 18.18 18.33 -5.11
C ASP A 395 17.75 18.32 -3.63
N SER A 396 16.62 18.97 -3.28
CA SER A 396 16.12 19.00 -1.90
C SER A 396 15.73 17.59 -1.46
N PRO A 397 16.38 17.02 -0.42
CA PRO A 397 16.08 15.67 0.05
C PRO A 397 14.72 15.63 0.73
N ASP A 398 14.06 14.47 0.74
CA ASP A 398 12.99 14.24 1.68
C ASP A 398 13.56 13.65 2.98
N PRO A 399 13.34 14.29 4.15
CA PRO A 399 13.86 13.82 5.43
C PRO A 399 13.52 12.37 5.78
N THR A 400 12.38 11.86 5.34
CA THR A 400 11.98 10.46 5.53
C THR A 400 12.67 9.54 4.54
N LEU A 401 12.43 9.73 3.23
CA LEU A 401 12.90 8.76 2.21
C LEU A 401 14.41 8.84 1.95
N SER A 402 14.96 10.04 1.96
CA SER A 402 16.40 10.26 1.75
C SER A 402 17.20 10.15 3.06
N GLY A 403 16.51 10.26 4.20
CA GLY A 403 17.07 10.20 5.55
C GLY A 403 16.90 8.82 6.18
N PHE A 404 16.25 8.79 7.34
CA PHE A 404 16.14 7.59 8.19
C PHE A 404 15.48 6.40 7.52
N GLY A 405 14.58 6.61 6.57
CA GLY A 405 13.89 5.53 5.86
C GLY A 405 14.84 4.57 5.15
N ARG A 406 16.05 5.02 4.79
CA ARG A 406 17.09 4.16 4.17
C ARG A 406 17.63 3.10 5.14
N ALA A 407 17.58 3.35 6.45
CA ALA A 407 18.05 2.40 7.47
C ALA A 407 17.31 1.06 7.42
N TYR A 408 16.06 1.05 6.92
CA TYR A 408 15.29 -0.20 6.76
C TYR A 408 15.95 -1.17 5.77
N GLY A 409 16.64 -0.69 4.74
CA GLY A 409 17.31 -1.54 3.74
C GLY A 409 18.46 -2.32 4.37
N SER A 410 19.44 -1.63 4.95
CA SER A 410 20.59 -2.27 5.59
C SER A 410 20.20 -3.11 6.81
N ALA A 411 19.21 -2.66 7.58
CA ALA A 411 18.68 -3.42 8.71
C ALA A 411 18.02 -4.72 8.23
N PHE A 412 17.32 -4.70 7.10
CA PHE A 412 16.70 -5.89 6.54
C PHE A 412 17.73 -6.87 6.00
N GLU A 413 18.78 -6.41 5.29
CA GLU A 413 19.89 -7.29 4.86
C GLU A 413 20.56 -7.98 6.04
N HIS A 414 20.86 -7.24 7.11
CA HIS A 414 21.42 -7.79 8.34
C HIS A 414 20.45 -8.81 9.00
N TYR A 415 19.17 -8.45 9.13
CA TYR A 415 18.15 -9.34 9.69
C TYR A 415 17.99 -10.65 8.89
N ALA A 416 17.98 -10.54 7.56
CA ALA A 416 17.85 -11.68 6.68
C ALA A 416 19.05 -12.64 6.79
N ALA A 417 20.27 -12.09 6.89
CA ALA A 417 21.47 -12.89 7.06
C ALA A 417 21.51 -13.59 8.44
N ASP A 418 21.32 -12.81 9.51
CA ASP A 418 21.57 -13.31 10.88
C ASP A 418 20.40 -14.13 11.44
N SER A 419 19.15 -13.68 11.19
CA SER A 419 17.97 -14.29 11.82
C SER A 419 17.25 -15.26 10.89
N LEU A 420 17.28 -15.02 9.58
CA LEU A 420 16.59 -15.86 8.61
C LEU A 420 17.54 -16.81 7.86
N ASN A 421 18.85 -16.73 8.10
CA ASN A 421 19.88 -17.53 7.40
C ASN A 421 19.72 -17.47 5.86
N PHE A 422 19.39 -16.27 5.33
CA PHE A 422 19.21 -16.01 3.92
C PHE A 422 20.31 -15.09 3.42
N HIS A 423 21.31 -15.65 2.73
CA HIS A 423 22.52 -14.96 2.29
C HIS A 423 22.55 -14.80 0.77
N THR A 424 22.73 -13.59 0.27
CA THR A 424 22.88 -13.28 -1.14
C THR A 424 23.84 -12.12 -1.35
N ASP A 425 24.54 -12.11 -2.47
CA ASP A 425 25.40 -11.00 -2.88
C ASP A 425 24.60 -9.82 -3.51
N LEU A 426 23.29 -9.97 -3.63
CA LEU A 426 22.42 -8.91 -4.15
C LEU A 426 22.11 -7.89 -3.04
N SER A 427 22.29 -6.61 -3.32
CA SER A 427 21.77 -5.54 -2.46
C SER A 427 20.24 -5.55 -2.44
N TYR A 428 19.66 -5.32 -1.26
CA TYR A 428 18.23 -5.22 -1.10
C TYR A 428 17.71 -3.89 -1.65
N ASN A 429 16.97 -3.94 -2.76
CA ASN A 429 16.43 -2.76 -3.42
C ASN A 429 15.20 -2.22 -2.67
N LEU A 430 15.45 -1.58 -1.53
CA LEU A 430 14.41 -1.07 -0.63
C LEU A 430 13.40 -0.17 -1.32
N LEU A 431 13.87 0.71 -2.22
CA LEU A 431 13.05 1.67 -2.97
C LEU A 431 13.58 1.84 -4.38
N SER A 432 12.95 1.15 -5.33
CA SER A 432 13.31 1.15 -6.74
C SER A 432 12.75 2.36 -7.47
N MET A 433 13.59 3.38 -7.68
CA MET A 433 13.22 4.53 -8.51
C MET A 433 13.04 4.15 -10.00
N LYS A 434 13.68 3.09 -10.47
CA LYS A 434 13.46 2.53 -11.82
C LYS A 434 12.02 2.04 -11.97
N VAL A 435 11.53 1.25 -11.03
CA VAL A 435 10.13 0.76 -11.01
C VAL A 435 9.17 1.94 -10.91
N ASN A 436 9.43 2.88 -10.00
CA ASN A 436 8.57 4.05 -9.79
C ASN A 436 8.45 4.91 -11.05
N ALA A 437 9.55 5.19 -11.73
CA ALA A 437 9.56 6.00 -12.95
C ALA A 437 8.90 5.32 -14.15
N ALA A 438 8.95 3.98 -14.21
CA ALA A 438 8.35 3.17 -15.28
C ALA A 438 6.89 2.82 -15.02
N TRP A 439 6.33 3.17 -13.86
CA TRP A 439 5.00 2.72 -13.46
C TRP A 439 3.89 3.28 -14.34
N ASP A 440 3.03 2.38 -14.82
CA ASP A 440 1.79 2.74 -15.53
C ASP A 440 0.64 2.83 -14.51
N PHE A 441 0.22 4.06 -14.21
CA PHE A 441 -0.92 4.33 -13.33
C PHE A 441 -2.29 4.15 -13.99
N LYS A 442 -2.35 3.79 -15.27
CA LYS A 442 -3.61 3.53 -15.95
C LYS A 442 -4.27 2.28 -15.38
N GLY A 443 -5.54 2.36 -15.14
CA GLY A 443 -6.31 1.24 -14.62
C GLY A 443 -7.72 1.22 -15.20
N ASN A 444 -8.22 0.05 -15.63
CA ASN A 444 -9.61 -0.13 -16.11
C ASN A 444 -10.04 0.86 -17.21
N GLY A 445 -9.12 1.29 -18.08
CA GLY A 445 -9.39 2.30 -19.11
C GLY A 445 -9.35 3.76 -18.60
N GLU A 446 -9.15 3.97 -17.31
CA GLU A 446 -8.98 5.29 -16.70
C GLU A 446 -7.55 5.81 -16.89
N PRO A 447 -7.36 7.13 -17.03
CA PRO A 447 -6.04 7.72 -17.19
C PRO A 447 -5.16 7.62 -15.96
N VAL A 448 -5.76 7.40 -14.78
CA VAL A 448 -5.09 7.23 -13.49
C VAL A 448 -5.78 6.14 -12.65
N ALA A 449 -5.06 5.57 -11.68
CA ALA A 449 -5.58 4.56 -10.79
C ALA A 449 -6.70 5.13 -9.89
N ARG A 450 -7.90 4.58 -10.03
CA ARG A 450 -9.10 4.95 -9.27
C ARG A 450 -9.74 3.70 -8.68
N GLN A 451 -9.63 3.53 -7.36
CA GLN A 451 -10.04 2.28 -6.72
C GLN A 451 -11.41 2.30 -6.08
N ILE A 452 -12.03 3.46 -5.96
CA ILE A 452 -13.38 3.58 -5.37
C ILE A 452 -14.40 2.68 -6.08
N PRO A 453 -14.48 2.62 -7.44
CA PRO A 453 -15.40 1.71 -8.12
C PRO A 453 -15.11 0.23 -7.85
N VAL A 454 -13.84 -0.15 -7.77
CA VAL A 454 -13.43 -1.54 -7.49
C VAL A 454 -13.78 -1.92 -6.06
N LEU A 455 -13.49 -1.05 -5.09
CA LEU A 455 -13.83 -1.24 -3.68
C LEU A 455 -15.35 -1.39 -3.47
N ARG A 456 -16.15 -0.54 -4.12
CA ARG A 456 -17.62 -0.65 -4.09
C ARG A 456 -18.11 -2.00 -4.60
N ARG A 457 -17.55 -2.50 -5.70
CA ARG A 457 -17.87 -3.80 -6.27
C ARG A 457 -17.46 -4.94 -5.32
N LEU A 458 -16.27 -4.91 -4.76
CA LEU A 458 -15.81 -5.91 -3.79
C LEU A 458 -16.70 -5.99 -2.57
N LEU A 459 -17.08 -4.85 -1.98
CA LEU A 459 -17.98 -4.79 -0.83
C LEU A 459 -19.39 -5.26 -1.15
N ALA A 460 -19.87 -5.06 -2.37
CA ALA A 460 -21.18 -5.55 -2.81
C ALA A 460 -21.17 -7.07 -3.04
N LEU A 461 -20.10 -7.60 -3.66
CA LEU A 461 -20.00 -9.03 -3.99
C LEU A 461 -19.59 -9.89 -2.80
N ASN A 462 -18.89 -9.33 -1.81
CA ASN A 462 -18.49 -10.04 -0.60
C ASN A 462 -19.09 -9.36 0.65
N PRO A 463 -20.25 -9.83 1.14
CA PRO A 463 -20.94 -9.23 2.30
C PRO A 463 -20.15 -9.31 3.61
N THR A 464 -19.19 -10.21 3.72
CA THR A 464 -18.36 -10.42 4.92
C THR A 464 -17.01 -9.69 4.86
N LEU A 465 -16.67 -9.08 3.71
CA LEU A 465 -15.42 -8.31 3.57
C LEU A 465 -15.44 -7.11 4.51
N ARG A 466 -14.41 -7.01 5.35
CA ARG A 466 -14.18 -5.87 6.26
C ARG A 466 -12.95 -5.08 5.80
N ILE A 467 -12.98 -3.78 5.98
CA ILE A 467 -11.88 -2.86 5.66
C ILE A 467 -11.46 -2.11 6.91
N PHE A 468 -10.17 -2.12 7.18
CA PHE A 468 -9.53 -1.34 8.24
C PHE A 468 -8.60 -0.33 7.58
N ILE A 469 -8.79 0.96 7.87
CA ILE A 469 -7.94 2.04 7.37
C ILE A 469 -7.28 2.71 8.58
N ALA A 470 -5.96 2.76 8.59
CA ALA A 470 -5.14 3.50 9.55
C ALA A 470 -4.48 4.68 8.87
N ASN A 471 -4.62 5.89 9.40
CA ASN A 471 -3.90 7.07 8.91
C ASN A 471 -3.22 7.81 10.05
N GLY A 472 -2.04 8.38 9.76
CA GLY A 472 -1.42 9.37 10.60
C GLY A 472 -2.03 10.76 10.41
N TYR A 473 -2.13 11.54 11.49
CA TYR A 473 -2.68 12.90 11.44
C TYR A 473 -1.89 13.84 10.52
N TYR A 474 -0.55 13.64 10.48
CA TYR A 474 0.42 14.56 9.87
C TYR A 474 0.89 14.11 8.49
N ASP A 475 0.24 13.11 7.91
CA ASP A 475 0.55 12.59 6.58
C ASP A 475 0.07 13.58 5.50
N LEU A 476 1.04 14.21 4.80
CA LEU A 476 0.77 15.10 3.68
C LEU A 476 0.85 14.38 2.33
N ALA A 477 1.37 13.15 2.30
CA ALA A 477 1.46 12.33 1.09
C ALA A 477 0.14 11.60 0.79
N CYS A 478 -0.49 11.01 1.83
CA CYS A 478 -1.79 10.34 1.76
C CYS A 478 -2.67 10.85 2.92
N PRO A 479 -3.23 12.07 2.81
CA PRO A 479 -3.92 12.72 3.90
C PRO A 479 -5.09 11.90 4.45
N PHE A 480 -5.26 11.88 5.76
CA PHE A 480 -6.35 11.11 6.41
C PHE A 480 -7.74 11.53 5.94
N ALA A 481 -7.91 12.79 5.55
CA ALA A 481 -9.19 13.30 5.05
C ALA A 481 -9.58 12.66 3.72
N SER A 482 -8.62 12.24 2.88
CA SER A 482 -8.90 11.48 1.65
C SER A 482 -9.49 10.11 1.98
N SER A 483 -8.95 9.40 2.97
CA SER A 483 -9.48 8.13 3.46
C SER A 483 -10.86 8.29 4.09
N ARG A 484 -11.05 9.33 4.89
CA ARG A 484 -12.34 9.67 5.50
C ARG A 484 -13.40 9.93 4.42
N TRP A 485 -13.06 10.75 3.44
CA TRP A 485 -13.95 11.09 2.33
C TRP A 485 -14.37 9.82 1.58
N VAL A 486 -13.42 8.92 1.25
CA VAL A 486 -13.73 7.65 0.58
C VAL A 486 -14.67 6.79 1.43
N ALA A 487 -14.36 6.60 2.72
CA ALA A 487 -15.19 5.81 3.62
C ALA A 487 -16.62 6.36 3.73
N GLU A 488 -16.79 7.67 3.76
CA GLU A 488 -18.09 8.35 3.82
C GLU A 488 -18.90 8.25 2.51
N HIS A 489 -18.22 8.09 1.35
CA HIS A 489 -18.85 8.05 0.02
C HIS A 489 -19.04 6.63 -0.54
N ILE A 490 -18.79 5.59 0.26
CA ILE A 490 -19.13 4.20 -0.10
C ILE A 490 -20.58 3.92 0.32
N PRO A 491 -21.50 3.68 -0.64
CA PRO A 491 -22.92 3.51 -0.31
C PRO A 491 -23.27 2.12 0.22
N VAL A 492 -22.51 1.08 -0.16
CA VAL A 492 -22.75 -0.31 0.22
C VAL A 492 -21.60 -0.81 1.09
N GLY A 493 -21.91 -1.30 2.29
CA GLY A 493 -20.89 -1.83 3.20
C GLY A 493 -20.11 -0.76 3.97
N ARG A 494 -20.60 0.48 4.05
CA ARG A 494 -19.98 1.56 4.82
C ARG A 494 -19.72 1.16 6.28
N ASN A 495 -20.63 0.43 6.91
CA ASN A 495 -20.51 -0.08 8.27
C ASN A 495 -19.44 -1.15 8.45
N ARG A 496 -18.82 -1.61 7.36
CA ARG A 496 -17.70 -2.56 7.35
C ARG A 496 -16.36 -1.90 7.07
N ILE A 497 -16.32 -0.57 6.96
CA ILE A 497 -15.11 0.24 6.79
C ILE A 497 -14.87 0.97 8.10
N GLY A 498 -13.80 0.61 8.81
CA GLY A 498 -13.29 1.33 9.98
C GLY A 498 -12.16 2.27 9.59
N LEU A 499 -12.24 3.53 10.02
CA LEU A 499 -11.16 4.51 9.90
C LEU A 499 -10.61 4.79 11.29
N HIS A 500 -9.31 4.60 11.45
CA HIS A 500 -8.57 4.80 12.69
C HIS A 500 -7.46 5.80 12.46
N LEU A 501 -7.42 6.83 13.28
CA LEU A 501 -6.46 7.92 13.17
C LEU A 501 -5.48 7.91 14.35
N TYR A 502 -4.19 8.10 14.05
CA TYR A 502 -3.11 8.01 15.04
C TYR A 502 -2.18 9.22 14.97
N PRO A 503 -1.57 9.63 16.10
CA PRO A 503 -0.44 10.55 16.07
C PRO A 503 0.67 10.01 15.17
N GLY A 504 1.14 10.81 14.21
CA GLY A 504 2.19 10.40 13.27
C GLY A 504 1.87 10.79 11.84
N GLY A 505 2.83 10.56 10.97
CA GLY A 505 2.69 10.77 9.53
C GLY A 505 2.40 9.47 8.78
N HIS A 506 2.94 9.36 7.57
CA HIS A 506 2.75 8.25 6.66
C HIS A 506 3.21 6.90 7.27
N MET A 507 4.39 6.88 7.88
CA MET A 507 4.93 5.76 8.64
C MET A 507 4.57 5.93 10.12
N LEU A 508 3.27 6.00 10.45
CA LEU A 508 2.77 6.27 11.80
C LEU A 508 3.33 5.30 12.87
N TYR A 509 3.67 4.10 12.45
CA TYR A 509 4.24 3.04 13.28
C TYR A 509 5.69 3.29 13.72
N THR A 510 6.38 4.30 13.18
CA THR A 510 7.69 4.74 13.70
C THR A 510 7.58 5.36 15.08
N ARG A 511 6.38 5.79 15.47
CA ARG A 511 6.04 6.22 16.84
C ARG A 511 5.57 5.02 17.65
N THR A 512 6.26 4.72 18.74
CA THR A 512 6.00 3.52 19.56
C THR A 512 4.56 3.44 20.04
N ASP A 513 3.99 4.56 20.54
CA ASP A 513 2.62 4.57 21.05
C ASP A 513 1.59 4.31 19.93
N SER A 514 1.82 4.87 18.76
CA SER A 514 0.95 4.68 17.58
C SER A 514 1.07 3.27 17.02
N ARG A 515 2.28 2.68 17.01
CA ARG A 515 2.48 1.28 16.63
C ARG A 515 1.75 0.33 17.59
N ALA A 516 1.87 0.55 18.89
CA ALA A 516 1.17 -0.23 19.90
C ALA A 516 -0.36 -0.10 19.80
N ALA A 517 -0.88 1.11 19.53
CA ALA A 517 -2.30 1.34 19.31
C ALA A 517 -2.79 0.64 18.03
N LEU A 518 -2.06 0.80 16.92
CA LEU A 518 -2.35 0.12 15.66
C LEU A 518 -2.40 -1.40 15.83
N ALA A 519 -1.43 -1.99 16.54
CA ALA A 519 -1.39 -3.44 16.78
C ALA A 519 -2.63 -3.93 17.56
N ARG A 520 -3.07 -3.20 18.61
CA ARG A 520 -4.28 -3.52 19.36
C ARG A 520 -5.54 -3.44 18.50
N ASP A 521 -5.67 -2.40 17.69
CA ASP A 521 -6.86 -2.20 16.85
C ASP A 521 -6.93 -3.23 15.73
N VAL A 522 -5.77 -3.58 15.12
CA VAL A 522 -5.67 -4.66 14.13
C VAL A 522 -5.96 -6.01 14.76
N GLN A 523 -5.51 -6.28 15.99
CA GLN A 523 -5.87 -7.48 16.73
C GLN A 523 -7.39 -7.61 16.86
N ALA A 524 -8.08 -6.53 17.25
CA ALA A 524 -9.55 -6.52 17.33
C ALA A 524 -10.20 -6.75 15.95
N PHE A 525 -9.64 -6.17 14.90
CA PHE A 525 -10.11 -6.36 13.52
C PHE A 525 -9.93 -7.79 13.01
N LEU A 526 -8.83 -8.47 13.32
CA LEU A 526 -8.54 -9.84 12.88
C LEU A 526 -9.30 -10.89 13.69
N SER A 527 -9.79 -10.54 14.87
CA SER A 527 -10.63 -11.41 15.68
C SER A 527 -11.98 -11.65 14.99
N PRO A 528 -12.54 -12.90 15.09
CA PRO A 528 -13.78 -13.29 14.45
C PRO A 528 -15.00 -12.44 14.83
#